data_0047f2f3007e6bddfb1c7d590d50c863
#
_entry.id   0047f2f3007e6bddfb1c7d590d50c863
#
_cell.length_a   1.000
_cell.length_b   1.000
_cell.length_c   1.000
_cell.angle_alpha   90.00
_cell.angle_beta   90.00
_cell.angle_gamma   90.00
#
_symmetry.space_group_name_H-M   'P 1'
#
loop_
_entity.id
_entity.type
_entity.pdbx_description
1 polymer ?
#
loop_
_entity_poly.entity_id
_entity_poly.type
_entity_poly.pdbx_seq_one_letter_code
_entity_poly.pdbx_strand_id
1 'polypeptide(L)'
;MEVAVTVRPEMIGFDEAPMTFDYARYLAAKTTVDDRALNQHVLAELRRLMPAGPPRVLEIGAGLGTMVARLLDWGAIGAGEYILLDADRQLLDCSRRWLCDWAAARGLRSDLRPDGLQVGDLRVRLVHAELGRYLEAAHGALADVLIANAVLDLVDVPTVLPGLLRLLVPGGVYWFTINYDGESIFAPIHAHDDQVMRAYHRDMDERIRYGRPAGESQTGRHLFHYLRDAGAPALAAGSSDWVVSAGPDGTYPGDEANFLRSILSTIQDALRNRPDQVAPADLADWLAVRSRQLAAGDLVYVAHQLDFVGRSPG
;
A
#
# COMPACT_ATOMS: atom_id res chain seq x y z
N MET A 1 -23.83 8.37 -16.42
CA MET A 1 -22.95 8.74 -17.54
C MET A 1 -21.53 8.56 -17.00
N GLU A 2 -21.00 7.35 -17.23
CA GLU A 2 -19.66 6.94 -16.80
C GLU A 2 -18.63 7.59 -17.70
N VAL A 3 -17.75 8.39 -17.13
CA VAL A 3 -16.55 8.86 -17.83
C VAL A 3 -15.43 7.90 -17.48
N ALA A 4 -15.24 6.92 -18.34
CA ALA A 4 -14.04 6.10 -18.34
C ALA A 4 -12.86 7.00 -18.80
N VAL A 5 -11.93 7.31 -17.91
CA VAL A 5 -10.66 7.95 -18.28
C VAL A 5 -9.79 6.88 -18.89
N THR A 6 -9.86 6.77 -20.21
CA THR A 6 -8.94 5.96 -21.01
C THR A 6 -7.64 6.75 -21.15
N VAL A 7 -6.60 6.36 -20.40
CA VAL A 7 -5.23 6.84 -20.63
C VAL A 7 -4.67 6.11 -21.85
N ARG A 8 -4.51 6.81 -22.97
CA ARG A 8 -3.79 6.29 -24.14
C ARG A 8 -2.30 6.60 -24.01
N PRO A 9 -1.40 5.62 -24.17
CA PRO A 9 0.04 5.87 -24.30
C PRO A 9 0.38 6.16 -25.76
N GLU A 10 0.96 7.31 -26.05
CA GLU A 10 1.66 7.54 -27.32
C GLU A 10 3.18 7.65 -27.10
N MET A 11 3.82 6.64 -27.57
CA MET A 11 5.15 6.38 -28.16
C MET A 11 6.35 7.26 -27.78
N ILE A 12 7.33 6.62 -27.16
CA ILE A 12 8.75 6.73 -27.51
C ILE A 12 9.29 5.29 -27.57
N GLY A 13 9.93 4.95 -28.70
CA GLY A 13 10.26 3.60 -29.09
C GLY A 13 11.28 2.90 -28.20
N PHE A 14 10.83 1.85 -27.59
CA PHE A 14 11.58 0.64 -27.30
C PHE A 14 10.75 -0.51 -27.86
N ASP A 15 11.41 -1.48 -28.47
CA ASP A 15 10.81 -2.62 -29.17
C ASP A 15 10.32 -3.68 -28.16
N GLU A 16 9.56 -3.25 -27.13
CA GLU A 16 8.73 -4.07 -26.26
C GLU A 16 7.34 -3.43 -26.23
N ALA A 17 6.31 -4.25 -26.43
CA ALA A 17 4.92 -3.84 -26.38
C ALA A 17 4.67 -2.98 -25.12
N PRO A 18 3.86 -1.87 -25.22
CA PRO A 18 3.60 -1.03 -24.07
C PRO A 18 3.00 -1.88 -22.95
N MET A 19 3.75 -2.03 -21.86
CA MET A 19 3.25 -2.71 -20.67
C MET A 19 2.12 -1.87 -20.09
N THR A 20 0.88 -2.30 -20.30
CA THR A 20 -0.23 -1.79 -19.49
C THR A 20 0.13 -2.08 -18.04
N PHE A 21 0.16 -1.04 -17.20
CA PHE A 21 0.47 -1.16 -15.78
C PHE A 21 -0.54 -2.12 -15.13
N ASP A 22 -0.13 -3.34 -14.85
CA ASP A 22 -0.93 -4.33 -14.14
C ASP A 22 -0.77 -4.10 -12.64
N TYR A 23 -1.70 -3.34 -12.08
CA TYR A 23 -1.68 -2.97 -10.67
C TYR A 23 -1.83 -4.20 -9.75
N ALA A 24 -2.59 -5.21 -10.18
CA ALA A 24 -2.72 -6.45 -9.42
C ALA A 24 -1.38 -7.22 -9.37
N ARG A 25 -0.65 -7.26 -10.49
CA ARG A 25 0.69 -7.85 -10.52
C ARG A 25 1.69 -7.07 -9.68
N TYR A 26 1.63 -5.74 -9.70
CA TYR A 26 2.45 -4.90 -8.82
C TYR A 26 2.21 -5.24 -7.35
N LEU A 27 0.94 -5.32 -6.91
CA LEU A 27 0.60 -5.65 -5.53
C LEU A 27 1.04 -7.07 -5.14
N ALA A 28 0.96 -8.03 -6.06
CA ALA A 28 1.49 -9.38 -5.83
C ALA A 28 3.03 -9.38 -5.72
N ALA A 29 3.73 -8.69 -6.61
CA ALA A 29 5.20 -8.57 -6.61
C ALA A 29 5.73 -7.86 -5.36
N LYS A 30 4.96 -6.90 -4.82
CA LYS A 30 5.27 -6.14 -3.61
C LYS A 30 5.23 -6.99 -2.33
N THR A 31 4.54 -8.13 -2.34
CA THR A 31 4.26 -8.92 -1.12
C THR A 31 5.53 -9.30 -0.37
N THR A 32 6.56 -9.79 -1.05
CA THR A 32 7.83 -10.19 -0.43
C THR A 32 8.62 -9.00 0.11
N VAL A 33 8.51 -7.85 -0.53
CA VAL A 33 9.14 -6.60 -0.09
C VAL A 33 8.48 -6.12 1.20
N ASP A 34 7.14 -6.05 1.24
CA ASP A 34 6.37 -5.68 2.43
C ASP A 34 6.63 -6.63 3.60
N ASP A 35 6.64 -7.95 3.34
CA ASP A 35 6.84 -8.97 4.39
C ASP A 35 8.16 -8.78 5.14
N ARG A 36 9.22 -8.35 4.43
CA ARG A 36 10.52 -8.03 5.05
C ARG A 36 10.54 -6.69 5.73
N ALA A 37 9.75 -5.74 5.23
CA ALA A 37 9.74 -4.35 5.69
C ALA A 37 8.92 -4.16 6.98
N LEU A 38 7.79 -4.86 7.12
CA LEU A 38 6.87 -4.70 8.25
C LEU A 38 7.60 -4.79 9.59
N ASN A 39 7.44 -3.75 10.41
CA ASN A 39 8.17 -3.58 11.65
C ASN A 39 7.79 -4.63 12.71
N GLN A 40 8.74 -5.46 13.11
CA GLN A 40 8.50 -6.59 14.02
C GLN A 40 8.13 -6.15 15.44
N HIS A 41 8.62 -4.99 15.92
CA HIS A 41 8.22 -4.44 17.21
C HIS A 41 6.75 -3.99 17.18
N VAL A 42 6.34 -3.29 16.12
CA VAL A 42 4.96 -2.86 15.92
C VAL A 42 4.03 -4.06 15.75
N LEU A 43 4.46 -5.09 15.02
CA LEU A 43 3.70 -6.34 14.86
C LEU A 43 3.56 -7.11 16.18
N ALA A 44 4.59 -7.14 17.02
CA ALA A 44 4.51 -7.77 18.34
C ALA A 44 3.52 -7.03 19.24
N GLU A 45 3.50 -5.70 19.19
CA GLU A 45 2.53 -4.89 19.93
C GLU A 45 1.11 -5.08 19.38
N LEU A 46 0.92 -5.14 18.05
CA LEU A 46 -0.38 -5.52 17.47
C LEU A 46 -0.91 -6.82 18.08
N ARG A 47 -0.09 -7.89 18.08
CA ARG A 47 -0.48 -9.19 18.63
C ARG A 47 -0.91 -9.10 20.09
N ARG A 48 -0.23 -8.28 20.90
CA ARG A 48 -0.58 -8.04 22.30
C ARG A 48 -1.91 -7.31 22.47
N LEU A 49 -2.25 -6.44 21.52
CA LEU A 49 -3.45 -5.60 21.54
C LEU A 49 -4.67 -6.28 20.90
N MET A 50 -4.48 -7.37 20.13
CA MET A 50 -5.57 -8.09 19.47
C MET A 50 -6.63 -8.56 20.49
N PRO A 51 -7.93 -8.52 20.12
CA PRO A 51 -9.00 -9.07 20.95
C PRO A 51 -8.79 -10.56 21.26
N ALA A 52 -9.21 -11.00 22.43
CA ALA A 52 -9.10 -12.40 22.85
C ALA A 52 -10.01 -13.36 22.07
N GLY A 53 -11.07 -12.84 21.45
CA GLY A 53 -12.03 -13.61 20.62
C GLY A 53 -11.87 -13.31 19.14
N PRO A 54 -12.74 -13.93 18.30
CA PRO A 54 -12.75 -13.68 16.86
C PRO A 54 -13.03 -12.20 16.56
N PRO A 55 -12.06 -11.45 15.96
CA PRO A 55 -12.21 -10.02 15.73
C PRO A 55 -13.04 -9.72 14.49
N ARG A 56 -13.61 -8.52 14.46
CA ARG A 56 -14.04 -7.85 13.23
C ARG A 56 -12.92 -6.93 12.77
N VAL A 57 -12.30 -7.26 11.64
CA VAL A 57 -11.22 -6.48 11.06
C VAL A 57 -11.75 -5.70 9.86
N LEU A 58 -11.45 -4.43 9.78
CA LEU A 58 -11.67 -3.61 8.59
C LEU A 58 -10.31 -3.18 8.03
N GLU A 59 -10.04 -3.52 6.78
CA GLU A 59 -8.87 -3.04 6.03
C GLU A 59 -9.34 -2.07 4.95
N ILE A 60 -8.76 -0.87 4.95
CA ILE A 60 -8.99 0.15 3.91
C ILE A 60 -7.89 0.09 2.87
N GLY A 61 -8.25 0.30 1.58
CA GLY A 61 -7.32 0.17 0.46
C GLY A 61 -6.73 -1.23 0.37
N ALA A 62 -7.58 -2.24 0.56
CA ALA A 62 -7.16 -3.63 0.78
C ALA A 62 -6.51 -4.31 -0.45
N GLY A 63 -6.69 -3.76 -1.65
CA GLY A 63 -6.08 -4.27 -2.87
C GLY A 63 -6.38 -5.76 -3.11
N LEU A 64 -5.33 -6.58 -3.17
CA LEU A 64 -5.43 -8.03 -3.32
C LEU A 64 -5.78 -8.78 -2.02
N GLY A 65 -5.87 -8.09 -0.86
CA GLY A 65 -6.12 -8.74 0.43
C GLY A 65 -4.89 -9.49 0.97
N THR A 66 -3.68 -9.06 0.63
CA THR A 66 -2.44 -9.71 1.07
C THR A 66 -2.29 -9.68 2.59
N MET A 67 -2.89 -8.71 3.27
CA MET A 67 -2.86 -8.62 4.72
C MET A 67 -3.69 -9.72 5.40
N VAL A 68 -4.80 -10.16 4.78
CA VAL A 68 -5.56 -11.35 5.24
C VAL A 68 -4.63 -12.56 5.28
N ALA A 69 -3.91 -12.80 4.19
CA ALA A 69 -2.98 -13.91 4.06
C ALA A 69 -1.88 -13.85 5.13
N ARG A 70 -1.26 -12.67 5.33
CA ARG A 70 -0.23 -12.44 6.35
C ARG A 70 -0.72 -12.74 7.76
N LEU A 71 -1.88 -12.18 8.13
CA LEU A 71 -2.41 -12.35 9.48
C LEU A 71 -2.79 -13.80 9.78
N LEU A 72 -3.27 -14.54 8.77
CA LEU A 72 -3.51 -15.98 8.86
C LEU A 72 -2.20 -16.78 8.97
N ASP A 73 -1.21 -16.52 8.10
CA ASP A 73 0.10 -17.19 8.12
C ASP A 73 0.85 -16.95 9.45
N TRP A 74 0.71 -15.75 10.01
CA TRP A 74 1.35 -15.40 11.28
C TRP A 74 0.57 -15.86 12.51
N GLY A 75 -0.62 -16.46 12.33
CA GLY A 75 -1.49 -16.87 13.42
C GLY A 75 -2.00 -15.69 14.27
N ALA A 76 -2.02 -14.49 13.71
CA ALA A 76 -2.53 -13.31 14.39
C ALA A 76 -4.06 -13.27 14.40
N ILE A 77 -4.69 -13.89 13.39
CA ILE A 77 -6.12 -14.18 13.32
C ILE A 77 -6.32 -15.62 12.83
N GLY A 78 -7.44 -16.24 13.19
CA GLY A 78 -7.79 -17.57 12.71
C GLY A 78 -9.28 -17.73 12.43
N ALA A 79 -10.08 -16.82 12.99
CA ALA A 79 -11.54 -16.79 12.85
C ALA A 79 -12.05 -15.36 12.94
N GLY A 80 -13.33 -15.15 12.66
CA GLY A 80 -13.97 -13.83 12.76
C GLY A 80 -14.45 -13.30 11.42
N GLU A 81 -14.54 -11.98 11.32
CA GLU A 81 -14.93 -11.30 10.09
C GLU A 81 -13.82 -10.32 9.64
N TYR A 82 -13.47 -10.38 8.36
CA TYR A 82 -12.50 -9.49 7.73
C TYR A 82 -13.15 -8.75 6.57
N ILE A 83 -13.19 -7.43 6.63
CA ILE A 83 -13.77 -6.59 5.58
C ILE A 83 -12.65 -5.99 4.77
N LEU A 84 -12.59 -6.33 3.48
CA LEU A 84 -11.72 -5.72 2.48
C LEU A 84 -12.47 -4.55 1.83
N LEU A 85 -12.11 -3.32 2.19
CA LEU A 85 -12.65 -2.12 1.56
C LEU A 85 -11.66 -1.58 0.54
N ASP A 86 -12.09 -1.46 -0.72
CA ASP A 86 -11.29 -0.84 -1.78
C ASP A 86 -12.17 -0.08 -2.77
N ALA A 87 -11.61 0.99 -3.36
CA ALA A 87 -12.26 1.78 -4.40
C ALA A 87 -12.16 1.13 -5.78
N ASP A 88 -11.27 0.17 -5.97
CA ASP A 88 -11.09 -0.56 -7.21
C ASP A 88 -11.81 -1.92 -7.18
N ARG A 89 -12.92 -1.99 -7.93
CA ARG A 89 -13.70 -3.22 -8.06
C ARG A 89 -12.91 -4.36 -8.70
N GLN A 90 -12.04 -4.07 -9.67
CA GLN A 90 -11.27 -5.10 -10.36
C GLN A 90 -10.25 -5.74 -9.42
N LEU A 91 -9.63 -4.95 -8.55
CA LEU A 91 -8.74 -5.48 -7.50
C LEU A 91 -9.49 -6.39 -6.53
N LEU A 92 -10.69 -6.00 -6.08
CA LEU A 92 -11.51 -6.84 -5.22
C LEU A 92 -11.93 -8.15 -5.91
N ASP A 93 -12.23 -8.12 -7.21
CA ASP A 93 -12.51 -9.35 -7.97
C ASP A 93 -11.24 -10.22 -8.15
N CYS A 94 -10.07 -9.60 -8.29
CA CYS A 94 -8.78 -10.31 -8.28
C CYS A 94 -8.47 -10.90 -6.89
N SER A 95 -8.77 -10.18 -5.80
CA SER A 95 -8.49 -10.64 -4.43
C SER A 95 -9.20 -11.95 -4.10
N ARG A 96 -10.42 -12.16 -4.60
CA ARG A 96 -11.14 -13.43 -4.44
C ARG A 96 -10.34 -14.63 -4.96
N ARG A 97 -9.85 -14.52 -6.19
CA ARG A 97 -9.09 -15.60 -6.84
C ARG A 97 -7.75 -15.78 -6.13
N TRP A 98 -7.06 -14.68 -5.91
CA TRP A 98 -5.76 -14.68 -5.26
C TRP A 98 -5.81 -15.34 -3.87
N LEU A 99 -6.81 -14.99 -3.03
CA LEU A 99 -6.97 -15.59 -1.70
C LEU A 99 -7.37 -17.08 -1.76
N CYS A 100 -8.18 -17.50 -2.74
CA CYS A 100 -8.49 -18.91 -2.95
C CYS A 100 -7.24 -19.71 -3.34
N ASP A 101 -6.44 -19.20 -4.27
CA ASP A 101 -5.20 -19.85 -4.71
C ASP A 101 -4.18 -19.90 -3.57
N TRP A 102 -4.04 -18.81 -2.81
CA TRP A 102 -3.20 -18.73 -1.63
C TRP A 102 -3.63 -19.77 -0.55
N ALA A 103 -4.92 -19.87 -0.26
CA ALA A 103 -5.47 -20.82 0.70
C ALA A 103 -5.24 -22.28 0.25
N ALA A 104 -5.49 -22.57 -1.03
CA ALA A 104 -5.26 -23.89 -1.62
C ALA A 104 -3.79 -24.32 -1.51
N ALA A 105 -2.85 -23.40 -1.79
CA ALA A 105 -1.41 -23.66 -1.65
C ALA A 105 -0.98 -24.01 -0.21
N ARG A 106 -1.79 -23.66 0.80
CA ARG A 106 -1.57 -23.95 2.23
C ARG A 106 -2.44 -25.09 2.77
N GLY A 107 -3.23 -25.74 1.91
CA GLY A 107 -4.16 -26.78 2.32
C GLY A 107 -5.33 -26.26 3.16
N LEU A 108 -5.60 -24.95 3.12
CA LEU A 108 -6.73 -24.34 3.79
C LEU A 108 -7.98 -24.48 2.91
N ARG A 109 -9.11 -24.77 3.55
CA ARG A 109 -10.41 -24.77 2.85
C ARG A 109 -10.82 -23.33 2.56
N SER A 110 -11.25 -23.08 1.31
CA SER A 110 -11.89 -21.81 0.91
C SER A 110 -13.20 -22.08 0.18
N ASP A 111 -14.22 -21.29 0.50
CA ASP A 111 -15.55 -21.37 -0.13
C ASP A 111 -15.99 -19.96 -0.59
N LEU A 112 -16.32 -19.81 -1.86
CA LEU A 112 -16.86 -18.55 -2.39
C LEU A 112 -18.21 -18.21 -1.78
N ARG A 113 -18.45 -16.92 -1.52
CA ARG A 113 -19.72 -16.36 -1.03
C ARG A 113 -20.17 -15.24 -1.97
N PRO A 114 -21.46 -14.87 -2.00
CA PRO A 114 -21.95 -13.78 -2.84
C PRO A 114 -21.22 -12.45 -2.56
N ASP A 115 -20.92 -12.15 -1.29
CA ASP A 115 -20.28 -10.92 -0.82
C ASP A 115 -18.79 -11.07 -0.50
N GLY A 116 -18.16 -12.21 -0.85
CA GLY A 116 -16.75 -12.46 -0.52
C GLY A 116 -16.36 -13.92 -0.59
N LEU A 117 -15.72 -14.42 0.45
CA LEU A 117 -15.29 -15.82 0.59
C LEU A 117 -15.16 -16.20 2.07
N GLN A 118 -15.15 -17.49 2.33
CA GLN A 118 -14.76 -18.09 3.60
C GLN A 118 -13.37 -18.70 3.45
N VAL A 119 -12.45 -18.47 4.38
CA VAL A 119 -11.13 -19.12 4.43
C VAL A 119 -10.96 -19.73 5.83
N GLY A 120 -11.04 -21.05 5.93
CA GLY A 120 -11.14 -21.72 7.23
C GLY A 120 -12.31 -21.17 8.03
N ASP A 121 -12.07 -20.68 9.24
CA ASP A 121 -13.09 -20.08 10.12
C ASP A 121 -13.17 -18.53 9.97
N LEU A 122 -12.41 -17.93 9.06
CA LEU A 122 -12.45 -16.50 8.77
C LEU A 122 -13.42 -16.19 7.63
N ARG A 123 -14.42 -15.34 7.88
CA ARG A 123 -15.27 -14.76 6.84
C ARG A 123 -14.63 -13.52 6.27
N VAL A 124 -14.34 -13.52 4.97
CA VAL A 124 -13.80 -12.36 4.25
C VAL A 124 -14.90 -11.74 3.40
N ARG A 125 -15.22 -10.47 3.64
CA ARG A 125 -16.20 -9.69 2.88
C ARG A 125 -15.51 -8.65 2.03
N LEU A 126 -16.01 -8.45 0.82
CA LEU A 126 -15.50 -7.48 -0.14
C LEU A 126 -16.48 -6.30 -0.22
N VAL A 127 -15.99 -5.10 0.04
CA VAL A 127 -16.77 -3.86 0.01
C VAL A 127 -16.15 -2.91 -1.01
N HIS A 128 -16.85 -2.70 -2.12
CA HIS A 128 -16.45 -1.73 -3.13
C HIS A 128 -17.00 -0.36 -2.78
N ALA A 129 -16.15 0.53 -2.32
CA ALA A 129 -16.50 1.93 -2.06
C ALA A 129 -15.25 2.81 -2.03
N GLU A 130 -15.41 4.08 -2.45
CA GLU A 130 -14.45 5.13 -2.20
C GLU A 130 -14.49 5.49 -0.70
N LEU A 131 -13.30 5.71 -0.10
CA LEU A 131 -13.15 5.87 1.35
C LEU A 131 -14.01 7.01 1.92
N GLY A 132 -14.01 8.19 1.29
CA GLY A 132 -14.79 9.33 1.80
C GLY A 132 -16.28 9.03 1.83
N ARG A 133 -16.81 8.42 0.77
CA ARG A 133 -18.23 7.99 0.72
C ARG A 133 -18.55 6.91 1.74
N TYR A 134 -17.61 5.99 1.95
CA TYR A 134 -17.78 4.95 2.97
C TYR A 134 -17.86 5.57 4.37
N LEU A 135 -16.97 6.53 4.69
CA LEU A 135 -16.96 7.25 5.97
C LEU A 135 -18.23 8.08 6.20
N GLU A 136 -18.78 8.69 5.13
CA GLU A 136 -20.05 9.45 5.20
C GLU A 136 -21.26 8.54 5.45
N ALA A 137 -21.26 7.35 4.87
CA ALA A 137 -22.37 6.38 5.00
C ALA A 137 -22.29 5.50 6.25
N ALA A 138 -21.10 5.38 6.85
CA ALA A 138 -20.89 4.52 8.00
C ALA A 138 -21.48 5.12 9.30
N HIS A 139 -22.25 4.32 10.02
CA HIS A 139 -22.84 4.69 11.30
C HIS A 139 -22.34 3.78 12.42
N GLY A 140 -21.68 4.38 13.41
CA GLY A 140 -21.20 3.68 14.60
C GLY A 140 -19.94 2.84 14.38
N ALA A 141 -19.55 2.14 15.42
CA ALA A 141 -18.38 1.28 15.45
C ALA A 141 -18.64 -0.02 14.67
N LEU A 142 -17.80 -0.28 13.68
CA LEU A 142 -17.92 -1.43 12.75
C LEU A 142 -16.85 -2.49 13.00
N ALA A 143 -15.71 -2.12 13.60
CA ALA A 143 -14.53 -2.98 13.70
C ALA A 143 -13.87 -2.93 15.07
N ASP A 144 -13.27 -4.05 15.45
CA ASP A 144 -12.39 -4.17 16.62
C ASP A 144 -10.94 -3.83 16.24
N VAL A 145 -10.59 -4.05 14.96
CA VAL A 145 -9.26 -3.75 14.38
C VAL A 145 -9.43 -3.03 13.05
N LEU A 146 -8.73 -1.92 12.86
CA LEU A 146 -8.66 -1.16 11.61
C LEU A 146 -7.24 -1.25 11.04
N ILE A 147 -7.12 -1.64 9.79
CA ILE A 147 -5.84 -1.77 9.08
C ILE A 147 -5.81 -0.82 7.89
N ALA A 148 -4.67 -0.15 7.70
CA ALA A 148 -4.32 0.57 6.48
C ALA A 148 -2.87 0.24 6.11
N ASN A 149 -2.66 -0.46 4.99
CA ASN A 149 -1.33 -0.87 4.54
C ASN A 149 -0.96 -0.15 3.24
N ALA A 150 0.00 0.78 3.29
CA ALA A 150 0.44 1.59 2.16
C ALA A 150 -0.71 2.39 1.50
N VAL A 151 -1.52 3.08 2.31
CA VAL A 151 -2.73 3.78 1.88
C VAL A 151 -2.80 5.21 2.40
N LEU A 152 -2.31 5.48 3.61
CA LEU A 152 -2.52 6.79 4.23
C LEU A 152 -1.76 7.91 3.52
N ASP A 153 -0.66 7.60 2.85
CA ASP A 153 0.07 8.52 1.98
C ASP A 153 -0.64 8.84 0.64
N LEU A 154 -1.81 8.23 0.40
CA LEU A 154 -2.64 8.44 -0.78
C LEU A 154 -3.93 9.22 -0.50
N VAL A 155 -4.14 9.69 0.73
CA VAL A 155 -5.36 10.37 1.17
C VAL A 155 -5.04 11.61 2.00
N ASP A 156 -6.01 12.52 2.16
CA ASP A 156 -5.95 13.65 3.09
C ASP A 156 -6.13 13.14 4.53
N VAL A 157 -5.03 12.73 5.18
CA VAL A 157 -5.05 12.10 6.51
C VAL A 157 -5.74 12.97 7.55
N PRO A 158 -5.47 14.29 7.68
CA PRO A 158 -6.17 15.14 8.64
C PRO A 158 -7.70 15.09 8.51
N THR A 159 -8.20 15.01 7.28
CA THR A 159 -9.65 14.96 7.01
C THR A 159 -10.24 13.58 7.28
N VAL A 160 -9.55 12.49 6.92
CA VAL A 160 -10.14 11.14 6.99
C VAL A 160 -9.91 10.45 8.33
N LEU A 161 -8.81 10.75 9.03
CA LEU A 161 -8.40 10.05 10.26
C LEU A 161 -9.47 10.07 11.38
N PRO A 162 -10.13 11.21 11.68
CA PRO A 162 -11.20 11.19 12.69
C PRO A 162 -12.35 10.27 12.29
N GLY A 163 -12.67 10.19 10.99
CA GLY A 163 -13.68 9.26 10.46
C GLY A 163 -13.26 7.81 10.62
N LEU A 164 -12.01 7.49 10.29
CA LEU A 164 -11.45 6.16 10.44
C LEU A 164 -11.48 5.67 11.89
N LEU A 165 -11.06 6.50 12.83
CA LEU A 165 -11.05 6.15 14.25
C LEU A 165 -12.47 5.92 14.80
N ARG A 166 -13.50 6.62 14.29
CA ARG A 166 -14.91 6.38 14.67
C ARG A 166 -15.46 5.03 14.19
N LEU A 167 -14.83 4.38 13.20
CA LEU A 167 -15.21 3.03 12.78
C LEU A 167 -14.79 1.96 13.79
N LEU A 168 -13.85 2.26 14.68
CA LEU A 168 -13.42 1.37 15.74
C LEU A 168 -14.36 1.41 16.93
N VAL A 169 -14.53 0.27 17.58
CA VAL A 169 -15.13 0.24 18.94
C VAL A 169 -14.28 1.08 19.89
N PRO A 170 -14.83 1.63 20.98
CA PRO A 170 -14.06 2.32 22.00
C PRO A 170 -12.86 1.47 22.47
N GLY A 171 -11.64 2.02 22.37
CA GLY A 171 -10.40 1.28 22.65
C GLY A 171 -10.02 0.22 21.61
N GLY A 172 -10.70 0.16 20.45
CA GLY A 172 -10.35 -0.69 19.32
C GLY A 172 -8.95 -0.38 18.77
N VAL A 173 -8.35 -1.32 18.09
CA VAL A 173 -6.94 -1.25 17.64
C VAL A 173 -6.86 -0.71 16.21
N TYR A 174 -5.98 0.25 15.96
CA TYR A 174 -5.55 0.58 14.61
C TYR A 174 -4.14 0.06 14.35
N TRP A 175 -3.87 -0.34 13.11
CA TRP A 175 -2.55 -0.74 12.62
C TRP A 175 -2.33 -0.17 11.22
N PHE A 176 -1.48 0.86 11.14
CA PHE A 176 -1.16 1.60 9.93
C PHE A 176 0.28 1.32 9.53
N THR A 177 0.49 0.72 8.38
CA THR A 177 1.79 0.19 7.97
C THR A 177 2.22 0.73 6.62
N ILE A 178 3.55 0.72 6.41
CA ILE A 178 4.15 1.12 5.12
C ILE A 178 3.72 2.55 4.75
N ASN A 179 3.80 3.48 5.71
CA ASN A 179 3.48 4.88 5.47
C ASN A 179 4.74 5.62 5.02
N TYR A 180 4.74 6.06 3.76
CA TYR A 180 5.90 6.73 3.15
C TYR A 180 6.32 7.98 3.92
N ASP A 181 7.66 8.19 4.06
CA ASP A 181 8.21 9.28 4.86
C ASP A 181 9.27 10.13 4.13
N GLY A 182 9.09 10.31 2.83
CA GLY A 182 9.79 11.34 2.06
C GLY A 182 11.23 11.02 1.66
N GLU A 183 11.66 9.77 1.77
CA GLU A 183 12.99 9.34 1.33
C GLU A 183 12.91 8.12 0.43
N SER A 184 13.41 8.28 -0.82
CA SER A 184 13.66 7.19 -1.77
C SER A 184 15.07 7.28 -2.29
N ILE A 185 15.82 6.20 -2.11
CA ILE A 185 17.25 6.12 -2.45
C ILE A 185 17.42 5.08 -3.56
N PHE A 186 18.11 5.46 -4.62
CA PHE A 186 18.55 4.57 -5.69
C PHE A 186 20.06 4.49 -5.70
N ALA A 187 20.62 3.28 -5.78
CA ALA A 187 22.04 3.05 -5.95
C ALA A 187 22.29 2.10 -7.14
N PRO A 188 23.39 2.28 -7.88
CA PRO A 188 24.42 3.32 -7.79
C PRO A 188 23.87 4.74 -8.00
N ILE A 189 24.55 5.75 -7.43
CA ILE A 189 24.13 7.16 -7.50
C ILE A 189 24.11 7.66 -8.96
N HIS A 190 23.06 8.44 -9.28
CA HIS A 190 22.91 9.14 -10.56
C HIS A 190 22.84 10.66 -10.34
N ALA A 191 23.36 11.43 -11.28
CA ALA A 191 23.44 12.91 -11.14
C ALA A 191 22.06 13.59 -10.97
N HIS A 192 20.98 12.96 -11.50
CA HIS A 192 19.63 13.50 -11.45
C HIS A 192 18.77 12.93 -10.30
N ASP A 193 19.29 12.08 -9.42
CA ASP A 193 18.51 11.46 -8.33
C ASP A 193 17.76 12.49 -7.48
N ASP A 194 18.52 13.46 -6.96
CA ASP A 194 17.95 14.50 -6.09
C ASP A 194 16.86 15.33 -6.78
N GLN A 195 17.06 15.62 -8.08
CA GLN A 195 16.08 16.41 -8.84
C GLN A 195 14.80 15.61 -9.10
N VAL A 196 14.95 14.37 -9.55
CA VAL A 196 13.84 13.47 -9.82
C VAL A 196 13.04 13.20 -8.55
N MET A 197 13.70 12.91 -7.43
CA MET A 197 13.01 12.64 -6.17
C MET A 197 12.29 13.86 -5.62
N ARG A 198 12.92 15.05 -5.63
CA ARG A 198 12.22 16.29 -5.22
C ARG A 198 10.98 16.58 -6.09
N ALA A 199 11.07 16.35 -7.39
CA ALA A 199 9.94 16.54 -8.29
C ALA A 199 8.82 15.52 -8.03
N TYR A 200 9.18 14.25 -7.76
CA TYR A 200 8.24 13.19 -7.42
C TYR A 200 7.50 13.47 -6.10
N HIS A 201 8.21 13.90 -5.05
CA HIS A 201 7.58 14.28 -3.77
C HIS A 201 6.63 15.45 -3.96
N ARG A 202 7.02 16.47 -4.74
CA ARG A 202 6.12 17.59 -5.06
C ARG A 202 4.86 17.12 -5.80
N ASP A 203 4.98 16.17 -6.74
CA ASP A 203 3.80 15.58 -7.40
C ASP A 203 2.88 14.88 -6.40
N MET A 204 3.43 14.15 -5.42
CA MET A 204 2.63 13.55 -4.35
C MET A 204 1.89 14.62 -3.54
N ASP A 205 2.59 15.67 -3.09
CA ASP A 205 2.04 16.71 -2.22
C ASP A 205 0.99 17.60 -2.94
N GLU A 206 1.14 17.78 -4.26
CA GLU A 206 0.21 18.58 -5.09
C GLU A 206 -0.95 17.75 -5.66
N ARG A 207 -1.01 16.45 -5.38
CA ARG A 207 -2.01 15.56 -5.97
C ARG A 207 -3.41 15.88 -5.47
N ILE A 208 -4.33 16.03 -6.42
CA ILE A 208 -5.75 16.25 -6.14
C ILE A 208 -6.55 15.08 -6.72
N ARG A 209 -7.42 14.47 -5.92
CA ARG A 209 -8.42 13.50 -6.37
C ARG A 209 -9.79 13.91 -5.84
N TYR A 210 -10.79 13.86 -6.69
CA TYR A 210 -12.17 14.25 -6.33
C TYR A 210 -12.27 15.65 -5.70
N GLY A 211 -11.38 16.60 -6.12
CA GLY A 211 -11.35 17.97 -5.61
C GLY A 211 -10.75 18.14 -4.21
N ARG A 212 -10.08 17.13 -3.67
CA ARG A 212 -9.41 17.14 -2.34
C ARG A 212 -7.94 16.77 -2.47
N PRO A 213 -7.06 17.22 -1.56
CA PRO A 213 -5.71 16.69 -1.46
C PRO A 213 -5.73 15.16 -1.38
N ALA A 214 -4.83 14.50 -2.07
CA ALA A 214 -4.83 13.05 -2.18
C ALA A 214 -3.41 12.51 -2.28
N GLY A 215 -2.57 12.92 -1.33
CA GLY A 215 -1.21 12.48 -1.22
C GLY A 215 -0.43 13.38 -0.29
N GLU A 216 0.55 12.79 0.37
CA GLU A 216 1.50 13.50 1.22
C GLU A 216 2.80 12.70 1.26
N SER A 217 3.90 13.31 0.81
CA SER A 217 5.19 12.64 0.74
C SER A 217 5.83 12.37 2.11
N GLN A 218 5.34 13.00 3.18
CA GLN A 218 5.86 12.88 4.55
C GLN A 218 4.83 12.35 5.54
N THR A 219 3.85 11.58 5.07
CA THR A 219 2.79 11.01 5.88
C THR A 219 3.32 10.26 7.10
N GLY A 220 4.40 9.49 6.94
CA GLY A 220 4.98 8.71 8.03
C GLY A 220 5.27 9.56 9.27
N ARG A 221 6.09 10.61 9.15
CA ARG A 221 6.44 11.48 10.28
C ARG A 221 5.27 12.32 10.80
N HIS A 222 4.35 12.70 9.93
CA HIS A 222 3.19 13.51 10.32
C HIS A 222 2.13 12.70 11.08
N LEU A 223 2.04 11.39 10.87
CA LEU A 223 1.13 10.53 11.59
C LEU A 223 1.32 10.59 13.12
N PHE A 224 2.53 10.83 13.64
CA PHE A 224 2.72 11.03 15.08
C PHE A 224 1.88 12.19 15.62
N HIS A 225 1.79 13.28 14.88
CA HIS A 225 1.01 14.45 15.25
C HIS A 225 -0.48 14.23 15.01
N TYR A 226 -0.85 13.74 13.84
CA TYR A 226 -2.25 13.49 13.46
C TYR A 226 -2.94 12.54 14.43
N LEU A 227 -2.28 11.44 14.80
CA LEU A 227 -2.81 10.47 15.75
C LEU A 227 -2.94 11.06 17.15
N ARG A 228 -1.94 11.80 17.63
CA ARG A 228 -1.99 12.48 18.93
C ARG A 228 -3.13 13.49 18.99
N ASP A 229 -3.26 14.32 17.96
CA ASP A 229 -4.25 15.40 17.88
C ASP A 229 -5.68 14.83 17.73
N ALA A 230 -5.80 13.62 17.16
CA ALA A 230 -7.04 12.86 17.12
C ALA A 230 -7.35 12.10 18.44
N GLY A 231 -6.53 12.25 19.50
CA GLY A 231 -6.71 11.56 20.78
C GLY A 231 -6.37 10.07 20.76
N ALA A 232 -5.67 9.60 19.76
CA ALA A 232 -5.28 8.21 19.55
C ALA A 232 -3.75 8.07 19.36
N PRO A 233 -2.91 8.50 20.33
CA PRO A 233 -1.46 8.44 20.17
C PRO A 233 -0.99 7.00 19.93
N ALA A 234 0.05 6.84 19.10
CA ALA A 234 0.64 5.54 18.82
C ALA A 234 1.23 4.92 20.11
N LEU A 235 0.97 3.64 20.33
CA LEU A 235 1.55 2.84 21.40
C LEU A 235 2.90 2.25 21.01
N ALA A 236 3.06 1.93 19.72
CA ALA A 236 4.34 1.62 19.13
C ALA A 236 4.42 2.17 17.70
N ALA A 237 5.63 2.56 17.31
CA ALA A 237 5.97 2.95 15.95
C ALA A 237 7.39 2.49 15.62
N GLY A 238 7.69 2.31 14.34
CA GLY A 238 9.02 1.93 13.89
C GLY A 238 9.16 1.95 12.38
N SER A 239 10.41 1.97 11.89
CA SER A 239 10.73 1.94 10.46
C SER A 239 10.27 0.64 9.81
N SER A 240 9.73 0.76 8.60
CA SER A 240 9.30 -0.34 7.73
C SER A 240 9.86 -0.14 6.32
N ASP A 241 11.14 0.12 6.22
CA ASP A 241 11.80 0.47 4.97
C ASP A 241 11.72 -0.67 3.96
N TRP A 242 11.31 -0.37 2.74
CA TRP A 242 11.58 -1.25 1.63
C TRP A 242 13.07 -1.23 1.33
N VAL A 243 13.67 -2.40 1.30
CA VAL A 243 15.05 -2.59 0.85
C VAL A 243 15.04 -3.66 -0.23
N VAL A 244 15.27 -3.26 -1.46
CA VAL A 244 15.20 -4.13 -2.63
C VAL A 244 16.53 -4.13 -3.35
N SER A 245 17.14 -5.31 -3.45
CA SER A 245 18.41 -5.54 -4.13
C SER A 245 18.45 -6.94 -4.71
N ALA A 246 19.23 -7.14 -5.76
CA ALA A 246 19.50 -8.48 -6.26
C ALA A 246 20.36 -9.29 -5.29
N GLY A 247 20.24 -10.60 -5.36
CA GLY A 247 21.10 -11.55 -4.67
C GLY A 247 22.51 -11.63 -5.28
N PRO A 248 23.41 -12.45 -4.70
CA PRO A 248 24.77 -12.61 -5.20
C PRO A 248 24.86 -13.14 -6.64
N ASP A 249 23.81 -13.75 -7.13
CA ASP A 249 23.68 -14.25 -8.51
C ASP A 249 23.17 -13.18 -9.50
N GLY A 250 22.94 -11.93 -9.05
CA GLY A 250 22.41 -10.84 -9.84
C GLY A 250 20.90 -10.92 -10.09
N THR A 251 20.17 -11.83 -9.44
CA THR A 251 18.72 -11.97 -9.58
C THR A 251 17.97 -11.35 -8.40
N TYR A 252 16.83 -10.72 -8.69
CA TYR A 252 15.93 -10.20 -7.63
C TYR A 252 15.04 -11.33 -7.12
N PRO A 253 14.80 -11.42 -5.80
CA PRO A 253 13.92 -12.43 -5.22
C PRO A 253 12.49 -12.36 -5.77
N GLY A 254 11.84 -13.48 -5.98
CA GLY A 254 10.44 -13.53 -6.43
C GLY A 254 10.18 -12.72 -7.69
N ASP A 255 9.19 -11.82 -7.67
CA ASP A 255 8.86 -10.88 -8.79
C ASP A 255 9.31 -9.43 -8.47
N GLU A 256 10.32 -9.24 -7.59
CA GLU A 256 10.77 -7.91 -7.15
C GLU A 256 11.39 -7.06 -8.27
N ALA A 257 11.93 -7.68 -9.32
CA ALA A 257 12.29 -6.96 -10.52
C ALA A 257 11.09 -6.27 -11.18
N ASN A 258 9.91 -6.89 -11.15
CA ASN A 258 8.66 -6.27 -11.63
C ASN A 258 8.19 -5.17 -10.69
N PHE A 259 8.33 -5.35 -9.37
CA PHE A 259 8.07 -4.29 -8.40
C PHE A 259 8.91 -3.04 -8.71
N LEU A 260 10.24 -3.19 -8.93
CA LEU A 260 11.12 -2.07 -9.28
C LEU A 260 10.74 -1.40 -10.61
N ARG A 261 10.39 -2.19 -11.65
CA ARG A 261 9.86 -1.61 -12.91
C ARG A 261 8.62 -0.76 -12.65
N SER A 262 7.72 -1.24 -11.81
CA SER A 262 6.50 -0.52 -11.44
C SER A 262 6.80 0.79 -10.70
N ILE A 263 7.80 0.80 -9.79
CA ILE A 263 8.26 2.04 -9.14
C ILE A 263 8.80 3.03 -10.16
N LEU A 264 9.67 2.58 -11.08
CA LEU A 264 10.21 3.45 -12.13
C LEU A 264 9.12 3.99 -13.05
N SER A 265 8.13 3.16 -13.43
CA SER A 265 6.97 3.58 -14.21
C SER A 265 6.11 4.60 -13.46
N THR A 266 5.88 4.41 -12.17
CA THR A 266 5.12 5.36 -11.33
C THR A 266 5.79 6.73 -11.29
N ILE A 267 7.12 6.78 -11.12
CA ILE A 267 7.89 8.03 -11.15
C ILE A 267 7.83 8.67 -12.53
N GLN A 268 7.98 7.88 -13.61
CA GLN A 268 7.85 8.36 -14.98
C GLN A 268 6.47 8.99 -15.23
N ASP A 269 5.40 8.31 -14.83
CA ASP A 269 4.03 8.78 -15.03
C ASP A 269 3.74 10.06 -14.26
N ALA A 270 4.27 10.20 -13.04
CA ALA A 270 4.16 11.40 -12.23
C ALA A 270 4.86 12.60 -12.89
N LEU A 271 6.02 12.38 -13.51
CA LEU A 271 6.90 13.46 -13.97
C LEU A 271 6.81 13.78 -15.46
N ARG A 272 6.23 12.92 -16.30
CA ARG A 272 6.15 13.16 -17.76
C ARG A 272 5.46 14.47 -18.15
N ASN A 273 4.56 15.00 -17.33
CA ASN A 273 3.85 16.24 -17.55
C ASN A 273 4.39 17.40 -16.69
N ARG A 274 5.59 17.28 -16.12
CA ARG A 274 6.26 18.24 -15.24
C ARG A 274 7.62 18.70 -15.82
N PRO A 275 7.67 19.17 -17.09
CA PRO A 275 8.95 19.56 -17.72
C PRO A 275 9.61 20.78 -17.07
N ASP A 276 8.85 21.54 -16.29
CA ASP A 276 9.32 22.65 -15.46
C ASP A 276 10.11 22.20 -14.22
N GLN A 277 9.97 20.95 -13.81
CA GLN A 277 10.65 20.39 -12.64
C GLN A 277 11.83 19.49 -13.02
N VAL A 278 11.63 18.64 -14.04
CA VAL A 278 12.67 17.78 -14.61
C VAL A 278 12.60 17.87 -16.11
N ALA A 279 13.72 18.24 -16.76
CA ALA A 279 13.75 18.29 -18.22
C ALA A 279 13.47 16.88 -18.80
N PRO A 280 12.68 16.75 -19.88
CA PRO A 280 12.35 15.45 -20.45
C PRO A 280 13.57 14.59 -20.81
N ALA A 281 14.65 15.23 -21.25
CA ALA A 281 15.91 14.54 -21.58
C ALA A 281 16.59 13.97 -20.31
N ASP A 282 16.59 14.72 -19.20
CA ASP A 282 17.20 14.28 -17.93
C ASP A 282 16.39 13.13 -17.31
N LEU A 283 15.05 13.21 -17.37
CA LEU A 283 14.18 12.12 -16.93
C LEU A 283 14.38 10.86 -17.78
N ALA A 284 14.49 11.01 -19.10
CA ALA A 284 14.71 9.89 -20.01
C ALA A 284 16.09 9.22 -19.78
N ASP A 285 17.14 10.02 -19.55
CA ASP A 285 18.47 9.50 -19.21
C ASP A 285 18.45 8.77 -17.87
N TRP A 286 17.83 9.36 -16.84
CA TRP A 286 17.69 8.74 -15.53
C TRP A 286 16.97 7.39 -15.63
N LEU A 287 15.82 7.32 -16.30
CA LEU A 287 15.05 6.07 -16.49
C LEU A 287 15.84 5.02 -17.27
N ALA A 288 16.56 5.43 -18.33
CA ALA A 288 17.37 4.52 -19.13
C ALA A 288 18.52 3.90 -18.31
N VAL A 289 19.18 4.72 -17.46
CA VAL A 289 20.23 4.22 -16.54
C VAL A 289 19.64 3.24 -15.53
N ARG A 290 18.52 3.61 -14.88
CA ARG A 290 17.86 2.74 -13.88
C ARG A 290 17.39 1.42 -14.48
N SER A 291 16.83 1.45 -15.70
CA SER A 291 16.41 0.24 -16.40
C SER A 291 17.59 -0.69 -16.74
N ARG A 292 18.74 -0.13 -17.14
CA ARG A 292 19.97 -0.94 -17.37
C ARG A 292 20.50 -1.54 -16.07
N GLN A 293 20.54 -0.77 -14.98
CA GLN A 293 20.96 -1.25 -13.66
C GLN A 293 20.03 -2.38 -13.16
N LEU A 294 18.71 -2.20 -13.34
CA LEU A 294 17.73 -3.23 -13.00
C LEU A 294 17.95 -4.51 -13.80
N ALA A 295 18.18 -4.40 -15.13
CA ALA A 295 18.43 -5.55 -16.00
C ALA A 295 19.74 -6.28 -15.68
N ALA A 296 20.74 -5.55 -15.17
CA ALA A 296 22.03 -6.09 -14.74
C ALA A 296 22.02 -6.68 -13.32
N GLY A 297 20.96 -6.47 -12.54
CA GLY A 297 20.92 -6.84 -11.11
C GLY A 297 21.72 -5.91 -10.21
N ASP A 298 22.04 -4.69 -10.67
CA ASP A 298 22.85 -3.71 -9.95
C ASP A 298 22.01 -2.66 -9.22
N LEU A 299 20.72 -2.53 -9.56
CA LEU A 299 19.86 -1.51 -8.95
C LEU A 299 19.50 -1.89 -7.52
N VAL A 300 19.80 -0.99 -6.59
CA VAL A 300 19.29 -1.05 -5.21
C VAL A 300 18.27 0.09 -5.03
N TYR A 301 17.15 -0.24 -4.39
CA TYR A 301 16.12 0.71 -4.03
C TYR A 301 15.81 0.62 -2.54
N VAL A 302 15.82 1.79 -1.86
CA VAL A 302 15.38 1.92 -0.47
C VAL A 302 14.32 3.00 -0.40
N ALA A 303 13.18 2.72 0.25
CA ALA A 303 12.17 3.73 0.56
C ALA A 303 11.91 3.74 2.07
N HIS A 304 12.07 4.92 2.69
CA HIS A 304 11.82 5.08 4.12
C HIS A 304 10.31 5.15 4.40
N GLN A 305 9.88 4.35 5.36
CA GLN A 305 8.47 4.22 5.73
C GLN A 305 8.34 3.94 7.23
N LEU A 306 7.16 4.22 7.78
CA LEU A 306 6.88 4.03 9.20
C LEU A 306 5.59 3.23 9.40
N ASP A 307 5.66 2.31 10.38
CA ASP A 307 4.52 1.57 10.89
C ASP A 307 4.07 2.13 12.24
N PHE A 308 2.76 2.05 12.50
CA PHE A 308 2.12 2.52 13.71
C PHE A 308 1.07 1.54 14.21
N VAL A 309 0.99 1.35 15.52
CA VAL A 309 -0.12 0.66 16.18
C VAL A 309 -0.55 1.43 17.40
N GLY A 310 -1.85 1.45 17.66
CA GLY A 310 -2.41 2.10 18.85
C GLY A 310 -3.88 1.77 19.02
N ARG A 311 -4.54 2.55 19.88
CA ARG A 311 -5.97 2.39 20.19
C ARG A 311 -6.76 3.64 19.85
N SER A 312 -8.01 3.45 19.42
CA SER A 312 -8.96 4.55 19.31
C SER A 312 -9.26 5.15 20.69
N PRO A 313 -9.69 6.41 20.76
CA PRO A 313 -10.22 6.97 22.02
C PRO A 313 -11.33 6.09 22.60
N GLY A 314 -11.44 6.05 23.95
CA GLY A 314 -12.47 5.33 24.66
C GLY A 314 -13.82 6.01 24.60
#